data_b24ca4d370eebf546d9ffbd6dc2ad07c
#
_entry.id   b24ca4d370eebf546d9ffbd6dc2ad07c
#
_cell.length_a   1.000
_cell.length_b   1.000
_cell.length_c   1.000
_cell.angle_alpha   90.00
_cell.angle_beta   90.00
_cell.angle_gamma   90.00
#
_symmetry.space_group_name_H-M   'P 1'
#
loop_
_entity.id
_entity.type
_entity.pdbx_description
1 polymer ?
#
loop_
_entity_poly.entity_id
_entity_poly.type
_entity_poly.pdbx_seq_one_letter_code
_entity_poly.pdbx_strand_id
1 'polypeptide(L)'
;MGAGKTTLAEEAARRLNRPLLQSDSLIETTSKQSIPALFAQGEAAFREHEGRVVRGVLANPRPSVVDLGGGAVTNPQVLELLHNHAVTVWLDEDVDTCWERVRGSDRPLAQDENEFRRLYVERRALYEHAADAVVRDADDVVLAAAGVHVERGALRSLGALVPGDGAVALVSDENVAGIYGMDAQLALGPRLAQIHELPPGEEAKTIGVLDRLWQHLRLDRTGTVVALGGGCTTDATGFAAATYLRGVPWVPVPTSLVAQVDAAIGGKTAIDIPQGKNLVGAFHWPVRTVIDPALLATLPPAQRLEGMAEVVKTGLLAGEPLWELADDELVRRCAAFKAALCLRDPRDEGERKLLNLGHTFAHALEASASYEGVTHGQAVALGLLAALRLSGQDVTQVEEILHPKPVRVDRERAWQAMHRDKKAVGGELRLVLLGDDGPHWDVRMPAVDVRRELDALIAT
;
A
#
# COMPACT_ATOMS: atom_id res chain seq x y z
N MET A 1 -24.61 14.57 -4.36
CA MET A 1 -25.59 13.50 -4.63
C MET A 1 -25.30 12.96 -6.03
N GLY A 2 -25.59 11.66 -6.31
CA GLY A 2 -25.35 11.12 -7.67
C GLY A 2 -23.89 10.76 -8.03
N ALA A 3 -22.90 11.04 -7.21
CA ALA A 3 -21.50 10.75 -7.50
C ALA A 3 -21.13 9.25 -7.53
N GLY A 4 -22.01 8.34 -7.06
CA GLY A 4 -21.70 6.90 -7.04
C GLY A 4 -21.08 6.40 -5.74
N LYS A 5 -21.15 7.18 -4.65
CA LYS A 5 -20.54 6.83 -3.36
C LYS A 5 -20.89 5.45 -2.83
N THR A 6 -22.15 5.05 -2.92
CA THR A 6 -22.61 3.75 -2.37
C THR A 6 -21.93 2.59 -3.07
N THR A 7 -21.89 2.60 -4.41
CA THR A 7 -21.19 1.58 -5.21
C THR A 7 -19.70 1.55 -4.88
N LEU A 8 -19.08 2.73 -4.76
CA LEU A 8 -17.66 2.83 -4.37
C LEU A 8 -17.43 2.30 -2.96
N ALA A 9 -18.31 2.61 -2.01
CA ALA A 9 -18.21 2.16 -0.63
C ALA A 9 -18.38 0.63 -0.50
N GLU A 10 -19.28 0.01 -1.29
CA GLU A 10 -19.46 -1.44 -1.37
C GLU A 10 -18.19 -2.13 -1.88
N GLU A 11 -17.61 -1.61 -2.96
CA GLU A 11 -16.37 -2.15 -3.52
C GLU A 11 -15.19 -1.99 -2.55
N ALA A 12 -15.03 -0.80 -1.94
CA ALA A 12 -13.98 -0.56 -0.95
C ALA A 12 -14.15 -1.46 0.30
N ALA A 13 -15.37 -1.66 0.78
CA ALA A 13 -15.67 -2.54 1.90
C ALA A 13 -15.27 -4.00 1.59
N ARG A 14 -15.55 -4.46 0.37
CA ARG A 14 -15.16 -5.79 -0.11
C ARG A 14 -13.63 -5.92 -0.17
N ARG A 15 -12.91 -4.95 -0.78
CA ARG A 15 -11.44 -4.96 -0.90
C ARG A 15 -10.74 -4.91 0.45
N LEU A 16 -11.28 -4.14 1.38
CA LEU A 16 -10.74 -4.00 2.74
C LEU A 16 -11.21 -5.10 3.71
N ASN A 17 -12.14 -5.97 3.28
CA ASN A 17 -12.81 -6.95 4.12
C ASN A 17 -13.35 -6.30 5.42
N ARG A 18 -14.03 -5.15 5.27
CA ARG A 18 -14.60 -4.38 6.38
C ARG A 18 -16.11 -4.24 6.24
N PRO A 19 -16.86 -4.17 7.35
CA PRO A 19 -18.30 -3.90 7.27
C PRO A 19 -18.56 -2.55 6.61
N LEU A 20 -19.59 -2.51 5.76
CA LEU A 20 -20.15 -1.28 5.20
C LEU A 20 -21.24 -0.76 6.13
N LEU A 21 -21.16 0.51 6.49
CA LEU A 21 -22.15 1.23 7.27
C LEU A 21 -22.68 2.39 6.42
N GLN A 22 -23.98 2.43 6.18
CA GLN A 22 -24.64 3.49 5.43
C GLN A 22 -25.36 4.43 6.41
N SER A 23 -24.93 5.69 6.49
CA SER A 23 -25.46 6.64 7.47
C SER A 23 -26.96 6.85 7.32
N ASP A 24 -27.45 6.93 6.08
CA ASP A 24 -28.88 7.14 5.80
C ASP A 24 -29.75 5.99 6.35
N SER A 25 -29.36 4.74 6.11
CA SER A 25 -30.04 3.55 6.64
C SER A 25 -29.99 3.47 8.16
N LEU A 26 -28.87 3.87 8.76
CA LEU A 26 -28.71 3.91 10.22
C LEU A 26 -29.59 5.00 10.85
N ILE A 27 -29.73 6.16 10.21
CA ILE A 27 -30.64 7.22 10.64
C ILE A 27 -32.07 6.72 10.66
N GLU A 28 -32.57 6.10 9.57
CA GLU A 28 -33.91 5.57 9.50
C GLU A 28 -34.17 4.48 10.54
N THR A 29 -33.20 3.56 10.73
CA THR A 29 -33.31 2.48 11.70
C THR A 29 -33.36 3.02 13.15
N THR A 30 -32.53 3.99 13.49
CA THR A 30 -32.41 4.52 14.86
C THR A 30 -33.54 5.49 15.21
N SER A 31 -33.99 6.30 14.24
CA SER A 31 -35.12 7.23 14.42
C SER A 31 -36.48 6.56 14.30
N LYS A 32 -36.55 5.39 13.65
CA LYS A 32 -37.80 4.71 13.24
C LYS A 32 -38.66 5.55 12.32
N GLN A 33 -38.05 6.45 11.55
CA GLN A 33 -38.71 7.35 10.59
C GLN A 33 -37.92 7.35 9.29
N SER A 34 -38.62 7.57 8.18
CA SER A 34 -37.94 7.76 6.89
C SER A 34 -37.27 9.13 6.81
N ILE A 35 -36.19 9.22 6.00
CA ILE A 35 -35.51 10.50 5.76
C ILE A 35 -36.48 11.61 5.32
N PRO A 36 -37.41 11.40 4.35
CA PRO A 36 -38.42 12.42 4.01
C PRO A 36 -39.25 12.85 5.21
N ALA A 37 -39.66 11.94 6.09
CA ALA A 37 -40.43 12.28 7.29
C ALA A 37 -39.63 13.12 8.30
N LEU A 38 -38.34 12.88 8.43
CA LEU A 38 -37.46 13.71 9.25
C LEU A 38 -37.27 15.11 8.66
N PHE A 39 -37.09 15.22 7.32
CA PHE A 39 -37.02 16.51 6.63
C PHE A 39 -38.31 17.32 6.74
N ALA A 40 -39.46 16.66 6.77
CA ALA A 40 -40.77 17.32 6.99
C ALA A 40 -40.87 17.99 8.38
N GLN A 41 -40.08 17.53 9.37
CA GLN A 41 -39.98 18.16 10.70
C GLN A 41 -38.95 19.33 10.72
N GLY A 42 -38.18 19.49 9.64
CA GLY A 42 -37.16 20.50 9.45
C GLY A 42 -35.75 19.89 9.29
N GLU A 43 -34.91 20.53 8.49
CA GLU A 43 -33.55 20.06 8.24
C GLU A 43 -32.73 19.93 9.53
N ALA A 44 -32.93 20.83 10.52
CA ALA A 44 -32.24 20.78 11.81
C ALA A 44 -32.51 19.47 12.56
N ALA A 45 -33.75 18.95 12.52
CA ALA A 45 -34.08 17.68 13.16
C ALA A 45 -33.36 16.50 12.49
N PHE A 46 -33.31 16.49 11.15
CA PHE A 46 -32.52 15.50 10.41
C PHE A 46 -31.03 15.57 10.78
N ARG A 47 -30.42 16.76 10.79
CA ARG A 47 -28.99 16.96 11.12
C ARG A 47 -28.61 16.53 12.55
N GLU A 48 -29.54 16.65 13.49
CA GLU A 48 -29.33 16.14 14.85
C GLU A 48 -29.21 14.61 14.86
N HIS A 49 -30.11 13.90 14.13
CA HIS A 49 -30.03 12.45 13.99
C HIS A 49 -28.77 12.02 13.24
N GLU A 50 -28.40 12.68 12.16
CA GLU A 50 -27.20 12.45 11.39
C GLU A 50 -25.94 12.55 12.26
N GLY A 51 -25.78 13.65 13.02
CA GLY A 51 -24.65 13.84 13.92
C GLY A 51 -24.58 12.79 15.04
N ARG A 52 -25.72 12.34 15.56
CA ARG A 52 -25.76 11.26 16.58
C ARG A 52 -25.33 9.92 15.98
N VAL A 53 -25.78 9.59 14.78
CA VAL A 53 -25.39 8.34 14.08
C VAL A 53 -23.91 8.35 13.74
N VAL A 54 -23.39 9.43 13.14
CA VAL A 54 -21.97 9.55 12.79
C VAL A 54 -21.09 9.40 14.03
N ARG A 55 -21.43 10.07 15.12
CA ARG A 55 -20.71 9.92 16.41
C ARG A 55 -20.69 8.47 16.89
N GLY A 56 -21.83 7.79 16.82
CA GLY A 56 -21.94 6.37 17.22
C GLY A 56 -21.09 5.45 16.36
N VAL A 57 -21.05 5.69 15.04
CA VAL A 57 -20.24 4.93 14.09
C VAL A 57 -18.75 5.14 14.36
N LEU A 58 -18.30 6.38 14.52
CA LEU A 58 -16.88 6.72 14.71
C LEU A 58 -16.36 6.34 16.11
N ALA A 59 -17.23 6.20 17.10
CA ALA A 59 -16.88 5.68 18.42
C ALA A 59 -16.67 4.15 18.43
N ASN A 60 -17.05 3.43 17.37
CA ASN A 60 -16.85 1.99 17.30
C ASN A 60 -15.37 1.67 16.98
N PRO A 61 -14.67 0.88 17.82
CA PRO A 61 -13.27 0.54 17.58
C PRO A 61 -13.05 -0.41 16.38
N ARG A 62 -14.12 -1.04 15.87
CA ARG A 62 -14.02 -1.93 14.72
C ARG A 62 -13.91 -1.11 13.43
N PRO A 63 -12.81 -1.22 12.67
CA PRO A 63 -12.68 -0.52 11.39
C PRO A 63 -13.81 -0.87 10.43
N SER A 64 -14.40 0.15 9.80
CA SER A 64 -15.51 0.01 8.85
C SER A 64 -15.36 0.99 7.70
N VAL A 65 -16.05 0.72 6.59
CA VAL A 65 -16.26 1.69 5.52
C VAL A 65 -17.61 2.34 5.76
N VAL A 66 -17.66 3.66 5.69
CA VAL A 66 -18.87 4.44 5.98
C VAL A 66 -19.29 5.24 4.75
N ASP A 67 -20.48 4.95 4.22
CA ASP A 67 -21.12 5.81 3.20
C ASP A 67 -21.90 6.91 3.92
N LEU A 68 -21.38 8.14 3.85
CA LEU A 68 -21.97 9.31 4.49
C LEU A 68 -22.96 10.02 3.56
N GLY A 69 -24.08 10.49 4.12
CA GLY A 69 -24.96 11.43 3.48
C GLY A 69 -24.20 12.68 2.99
N GLY A 70 -24.47 13.13 1.75
CA GLY A 70 -23.72 14.27 1.16
C GLY A 70 -23.86 15.61 1.89
N GLY A 71 -24.73 15.71 2.88
CA GLY A 71 -24.90 16.88 3.72
C GLY A 71 -24.20 16.77 5.07
N ALA A 72 -23.62 15.63 5.43
CA ALA A 72 -23.00 15.44 6.73
C ALA A 72 -21.89 16.45 7.01
N VAL A 73 -21.13 16.86 5.98
CA VAL A 73 -20.07 17.88 6.08
C VAL A 73 -20.57 19.31 6.38
N THR A 74 -21.88 19.57 6.32
CA THR A 74 -22.43 20.88 6.73
C THR A 74 -22.53 21.03 8.24
N ASN A 75 -22.38 19.96 8.99
CA ASN A 75 -22.41 19.97 10.45
C ASN A 75 -20.97 20.07 11.01
N PRO A 76 -20.60 21.18 11.69
CA PRO A 76 -19.24 21.37 12.22
C PRO A 76 -18.81 20.29 13.21
N GLN A 77 -19.74 19.73 14.01
CA GLN A 77 -19.43 18.65 14.94
C GLN A 77 -19.08 17.35 14.22
N VAL A 78 -19.72 17.08 13.07
CA VAL A 78 -19.40 15.94 12.22
C VAL A 78 -18.03 16.12 11.59
N LEU A 79 -17.70 17.30 11.07
CA LEU A 79 -16.36 17.62 10.53
C LEU A 79 -15.25 17.37 11.56
N GLU A 80 -15.42 17.85 12.77
CA GLU A 80 -14.44 17.63 13.86
C GLU A 80 -14.26 16.12 14.15
N LEU A 81 -15.35 15.36 14.19
CA LEU A 81 -15.29 13.91 14.39
C LEU A 81 -14.59 13.19 13.25
N LEU A 82 -14.85 13.58 12.00
CA LEU A 82 -14.21 13.00 10.83
C LEU A 82 -12.70 13.24 10.86
N HIS A 83 -12.26 14.47 11.07
CA HIS A 83 -10.83 14.81 11.14
C HIS A 83 -10.07 14.04 12.24
N ASN A 84 -10.74 13.75 13.38
CA ASN A 84 -10.08 13.11 14.51
C ASN A 84 -10.13 11.58 14.48
N HIS A 85 -11.09 10.97 13.75
CA HIS A 85 -11.40 9.55 13.91
C HIS A 85 -11.55 8.77 12.60
N ALA A 86 -11.42 9.40 11.45
CA ALA A 86 -11.59 8.76 10.15
C ALA A 86 -10.55 9.21 9.13
N VAL A 87 -10.31 8.39 8.14
CA VAL A 87 -9.76 8.83 6.85
C VAL A 87 -10.94 9.15 5.96
N THR A 88 -11.12 10.41 5.64
CA THR A 88 -12.25 10.91 4.85
C THR A 88 -11.84 11.05 3.39
N VAL A 89 -12.61 10.44 2.50
CA VAL A 89 -12.34 10.51 1.05
C VAL A 89 -13.50 11.17 0.31
N TRP A 90 -13.18 11.94 -0.70
CA TRP A 90 -14.14 12.61 -1.56
C TRP A 90 -14.10 12.05 -2.98
N LEU A 91 -15.23 11.51 -3.42
CA LEU A 91 -15.44 11.13 -4.81
C LEU A 91 -15.90 12.38 -5.58
N ASP A 92 -14.95 13.03 -6.29
CA ASP A 92 -15.20 14.21 -7.10
C ASP A 92 -15.70 13.80 -8.48
N GLU A 93 -17.01 13.88 -8.66
CA GLU A 93 -17.70 13.58 -9.92
C GLU A 93 -18.28 14.89 -10.48
N ASP A 94 -18.32 15.05 -11.78
CA ASP A 94 -18.84 16.26 -12.41
C ASP A 94 -20.35 16.46 -12.14
N VAL A 95 -20.77 17.74 -12.17
CA VAL A 95 -22.14 18.13 -11.82
C VAL A 95 -23.17 17.58 -12.80
N ASP A 96 -22.82 17.47 -14.08
CA ASP A 96 -23.76 17.00 -15.12
C ASP A 96 -24.00 15.50 -14.96
N THR A 97 -22.95 14.71 -14.77
CA THR A 97 -23.04 13.28 -14.43
C THR A 97 -23.83 13.07 -13.14
N CYS A 98 -23.58 13.87 -12.11
CA CYS A 98 -24.32 13.79 -10.86
C CYS A 98 -25.81 14.08 -11.06
N TRP A 99 -26.16 15.12 -11.85
CA TRP A 99 -27.54 15.48 -12.14
C TRP A 99 -28.26 14.38 -12.93
N GLU A 100 -27.64 13.91 -14.02
CA GLU A 100 -28.21 12.85 -14.86
C GLU A 100 -28.59 11.59 -14.07
N ARG A 101 -27.79 11.24 -13.05
CA ARG A 101 -28.03 10.07 -12.19
C ARG A 101 -29.13 10.27 -11.15
N VAL A 102 -29.51 11.52 -10.82
CA VAL A 102 -30.52 11.79 -9.76
C VAL A 102 -31.80 12.43 -10.25
N ARG A 103 -31.82 12.99 -11.45
CA ARG A 103 -33.01 13.59 -12.02
C ARG A 103 -34.17 12.58 -12.06
N GLY A 104 -35.37 13.00 -11.63
CA GLY A 104 -36.51 12.13 -11.57
C GLY A 104 -36.53 11.13 -10.40
N SER A 105 -35.59 11.24 -9.46
CA SER A 105 -35.64 10.46 -8.21
C SER A 105 -36.46 11.17 -7.13
N ASP A 106 -36.90 10.43 -6.10
CA ASP A 106 -37.63 10.98 -4.94
C ASP A 106 -36.75 11.75 -3.94
N ARG A 107 -35.54 12.13 -4.34
CA ARG A 107 -34.61 12.85 -3.45
C ARG A 107 -35.03 14.30 -3.27
N PRO A 108 -35.30 14.77 -2.04
CA PRO A 108 -35.86 16.12 -1.78
C PRO A 108 -35.01 17.26 -2.38
N LEU A 109 -33.66 17.11 -2.41
CA LEU A 109 -32.73 18.13 -2.91
C LEU A 109 -32.34 17.93 -4.39
N ALA A 110 -33.06 17.12 -5.16
CA ALA A 110 -32.80 16.85 -6.58
C ALA A 110 -34.09 17.05 -7.43
N GLN A 111 -34.96 17.96 -7.00
CA GLN A 111 -36.23 18.23 -7.70
C GLN A 111 -36.11 19.38 -8.72
N ASP A 112 -35.18 20.30 -8.51
CA ASP A 112 -34.84 21.42 -9.39
C ASP A 112 -33.39 21.44 -9.78
N GLU A 113 -33.08 21.53 -11.07
CA GLU A 113 -31.70 21.48 -11.58
C GLU A 113 -30.85 22.68 -11.13
N ASN A 114 -31.41 23.89 -11.14
CA ASN A 114 -30.66 25.10 -10.77
C ASN A 114 -30.32 25.08 -9.29
N GLU A 115 -31.26 24.63 -8.46
CA GLU A 115 -31.01 24.47 -7.04
C GLU A 115 -29.99 23.37 -6.77
N PHE A 116 -30.04 22.24 -7.49
CA PHE A 116 -29.06 21.17 -7.40
C PHE A 116 -27.65 21.67 -7.75
N ARG A 117 -27.48 22.41 -8.87
CA ARG A 117 -26.20 22.97 -9.31
C ARG A 117 -25.65 23.98 -8.31
N ARG A 118 -26.49 24.84 -7.75
CA ARG A 118 -26.10 25.78 -6.70
C ARG A 118 -25.56 25.01 -5.48
N LEU A 119 -26.29 24.00 -5.01
CA LEU A 119 -25.92 23.20 -3.86
C LEU A 119 -24.61 22.41 -4.11
N TYR A 120 -24.37 21.95 -5.33
CA TYR A 120 -23.13 21.31 -5.72
C TYR A 120 -21.94 22.26 -5.54
N VAL A 121 -22.04 23.49 -6.05
CA VAL A 121 -20.97 24.49 -5.94
C VAL A 121 -20.73 24.89 -4.48
N GLU A 122 -21.78 25.14 -3.71
CA GLU A 122 -21.70 25.50 -2.29
C GLU A 122 -21.00 24.42 -1.45
N ARG A 123 -21.28 23.13 -1.75
CA ARG A 123 -20.72 22.02 -0.97
C ARG A 123 -19.32 21.60 -1.38
N ARG A 124 -18.87 21.97 -2.58
CA ARG A 124 -17.56 21.58 -3.09
C ARG A 124 -16.42 21.99 -2.13
N ALA A 125 -16.42 23.24 -1.68
CA ALA A 125 -15.43 23.74 -0.73
C ALA A 125 -15.48 23.00 0.64
N LEU A 126 -16.67 22.54 1.06
CA LEU A 126 -16.80 21.75 2.28
C LEU A 126 -16.24 20.34 2.11
N TYR A 127 -16.43 19.73 0.95
CA TYR A 127 -15.84 18.42 0.63
C TYR A 127 -14.32 18.48 0.55
N GLU A 128 -13.79 19.52 -0.12
CA GLU A 128 -12.34 19.78 -0.19
C GLU A 128 -11.73 19.94 1.21
N HIS A 129 -12.41 20.66 2.10
CA HIS A 129 -11.96 20.86 3.47
C HIS A 129 -12.04 19.60 4.34
N ALA A 130 -13.05 18.75 4.11
CA ALA A 130 -13.28 17.54 4.90
C ALA A 130 -12.43 16.35 4.48
N ALA A 131 -11.93 16.34 3.24
CA ALA A 131 -11.29 15.18 2.65
C ALA A 131 -9.79 15.12 2.91
N ASP A 132 -9.31 13.96 3.34
CA ASP A 132 -7.88 13.62 3.36
C ASP A 132 -7.36 13.24 1.97
N ALA A 133 -8.25 12.78 1.08
CA ALA A 133 -7.92 12.45 -0.30
C ALA A 133 -9.13 12.58 -1.24
N VAL A 134 -8.86 12.95 -2.49
CA VAL A 134 -9.80 12.84 -3.61
C VAL A 134 -9.61 11.48 -4.26
N VAL A 135 -10.71 10.78 -4.53
CA VAL A 135 -10.69 9.39 -5.03
C VAL A 135 -11.50 9.24 -6.30
N ARG A 136 -11.07 8.36 -7.19
CA ARG A 136 -11.73 8.01 -8.46
C ARG A 136 -12.41 6.65 -8.39
N ASP A 137 -11.80 5.73 -7.65
CA ASP A 137 -12.20 4.32 -7.56
C ASP A 137 -11.81 3.71 -6.20
N ALA A 138 -12.06 2.42 -6.05
CA ALA A 138 -11.79 1.69 -4.82
C ALA A 138 -10.27 1.52 -4.53
N ASP A 139 -9.40 1.55 -5.55
CA ASP A 139 -7.96 1.54 -5.34
C ASP A 139 -7.51 2.81 -4.61
N ASP A 140 -8.00 3.98 -5.04
CA ASP A 140 -7.70 5.25 -4.36
C ASP A 140 -8.23 5.27 -2.91
N VAL A 141 -9.39 4.66 -2.63
CA VAL A 141 -9.90 4.51 -1.26
C VAL A 141 -8.98 3.63 -0.41
N VAL A 142 -8.49 2.52 -0.96
CA VAL A 142 -7.55 1.63 -0.27
C VAL A 142 -6.22 2.34 0.00
N LEU A 143 -5.68 3.07 -1.00
CA LEU A 143 -4.44 3.84 -0.85
C LEU A 143 -4.59 4.91 0.24
N ALA A 144 -5.68 5.67 0.23
CA ALA A 144 -5.96 6.65 1.27
C ALA A 144 -6.04 6.01 2.67
N ALA A 145 -6.78 4.89 2.79
CA ALA A 145 -6.91 4.16 4.05
C ALA A 145 -5.57 3.60 4.56
N ALA A 146 -4.62 3.33 3.67
CA ALA A 146 -3.27 2.87 3.99
C ALA A 146 -2.27 4.02 4.24
N GLY A 147 -2.67 5.28 4.05
CA GLY A 147 -1.77 6.42 4.09
C GLY A 147 -0.79 6.46 2.91
N VAL A 148 -1.13 5.86 1.77
CA VAL A 148 -0.29 5.83 0.57
C VAL A 148 -0.78 6.89 -0.41
N HIS A 149 0.11 7.81 -0.78
CA HIS A 149 -0.12 8.85 -1.77
C HIS A 149 0.65 8.50 -3.05
N VAL A 150 -0.04 8.34 -4.16
CA VAL A 150 0.56 8.05 -5.48
C VAL A 150 0.22 9.18 -6.43
N GLU A 151 1.22 9.96 -6.80
CA GLU A 151 1.05 11.08 -7.72
C GLU A 151 2.36 11.38 -8.47
N ARG A 152 2.28 11.55 -9.79
CA ARG A 152 3.42 11.98 -10.61
C ARG A 152 3.83 13.41 -10.23
N GLY A 153 5.09 13.58 -9.82
CA GLY A 153 5.62 14.85 -9.34
C GLY A 153 5.43 15.10 -7.85
N ALA A 154 4.96 14.11 -7.08
CA ALA A 154 4.74 14.20 -5.63
C ALA A 154 5.99 14.64 -4.86
N LEU A 155 7.19 14.33 -5.34
CA LEU A 155 8.43 14.77 -4.70
C LEU A 155 8.49 16.29 -4.52
N ARG A 156 7.96 17.07 -5.49
CA ARG A 156 7.95 18.53 -5.43
C ARG A 156 7.03 19.09 -4.33
N SER A 157 6.04 18.31 -3.93
CA SER A 157 5.08 18.66 -2.88
C SER A 157 5.39 17.99 -1.55
N LEU A 158 6.57 17.37 -1.41
CA LEU A 158 6.93 16.52 -0.27
C LEU A 158 6.72 17.22 1.08
N GLY A 159 7.04 18.51 1.19
CA GLY A 159 6.86 19.28 2.42
C GLY A 159 5.40 19.36 2.90
N ALA A 160 4.46 19.45 1.96
CA ALA A 160 3.02 19.42 2.24
C ALA A 160 2.50 18.01 2.50
N LEU A 161 3.15 16.99 1.92
CA LEU A 161 2.76 15.59 2.05
C LEU A 161 3.29 14.93 3.33
N VAL A 162 4.35 15.46 3.94
CA VAL A 162 4.87 14.95 5.22
C VAL A 162 4.00 15.46 6.37
N PRO A 163 3.25 14.59 7.09
CA PRO A 163 2.35 15.01 8.16
C PRO A 163 3.05 15.69 9.33
N GLY A 164 2.28 16.49 10.10
CA GLY A 164 2.75 17.21 11.30
C GLY A 164 3.64 18.39 10.97
N ASP A 165 4.04 19.14 12.03
CA ASP A 165 4.83 20.37 11.93
C ASP A 165 6.26 20.23 12.50
N GLY A 166 6.62 19.03 12.93
CA GLY A 166 7.93 18.73 13.54
C GLY A 166 9.08 18.82 12.55
N ALA A 167 10.29 18.85 13.10
CA ALA A 167 11.52 18.81 12.30
C ALA A 167 11.63 17.52 11.48
N VAL A 168 12.27 17.60 10.32
CA VAL A 168 12.45 16.48 9.39
C VAL A 168 13.92 16.12 9.27
N ALA A 169 14.23 14.81 9.37
CA ALA A 169 15.51 14.25 8.97
C ALA A 169 15.31 13.52 7.63
N LEU A 170 16.02 13.95 6.59
CA LEU A 170 16.07 13.29 5.29
C LEU A 170 17.20 12.24 5.31
N VAL A 171 16.86 11.00 5.02
CA VAL A 171 17.81 9.89 4.87
C VAL A 171 17.73 9.38 3.45
N SER A 172 18.86 9.29 2.76
CA SER A 172 18.95 8.79 1.37
C SER A 172 20.22 7.97 1.20
N ASP A 173 20.27 7.14 0.15
CA ASP A 173 21.56 6.57 -0.26
C ASP A 173 22.31 7.51 -1.21
N GLU A 174 23.64 7.32 -1.29
CA GLU A 174 24.55 8.18 -2.07
C GLU A 174 24.11 8.36 -3.53
N ASN A 175 23.61 7.30 -4.19
CA ASN A 175 23.19 7.37 -5.59
C ASN A 175 21.93 8.21 -5.77
N VAL A 176 20.93 7.98 -4.92
CA VAL A 176 19.64 8.70 -4.98
C VAL A 176 19.80 10.14 -4.49
N ALA A 177 20.62 10.37 -3.46
CA ALA A 177 20.93 11.71 -2.96
C ALA A 177 21.53 12.60 -4.08
N GLY A 178 22.43 12.03 -4.90
CA GLY A 178 23.02 12.73 -6.05
C GLY A 178 22.02 13.12 -7.15
N ILE A 179 20.89 12.39 -7.26
CA ILE A 179 19.88 12.63 -8.31
C ILE A 179 18.74 13.49 -7.80
N TYR A 180 18.16 13.15 -6.64
CA TYR A 180 16.90 13.71 -6.13
C TYR A 180 17.05 14.44 -4.79
N GLY A 181 18.23 14.37 -4.16
CA GLY A 181 18.44 14.93 -2.84
C GLY A 181 18.18 16.44 -2.77
N MET A 182 18.60 17.20 -3.78
CA MET A 182 18.36 18.65 -3.82
C MET A 182 16.88 18.98 -3.96
N ASP A 183 16.14 18.27 -4.83
CA ASP A 183 14.71 18.48 -5.02
C ASP A 183 13.92 18.17 -3.73
N ALA A 184 14.28 17.09 -3.05
CA ALA A 184 13.67 16.73 -1.76
C ALA A 184 13.95 17.79 -0.67
N GLN A 185 15.19 18.30 -0.59
CA GLN A 185 15.58 19.34 0.36
C GLN A 185 14.77 20.64 0.12
N LEU A 186 14.67 21.06 -1.13
CA LEU A 186 13.89 22.25 -1.50
C LEU A 186 12.41 22.07 -1.17
N ALA A 187 11.85 20.90 -1.46
CA ALA A 187 10.45 20.59 -1.17
C ALA A 187 10.14 20.54 0.33
N LEU A 188 11.05 20.01 1.15
CA LEU A 188 10.91 19.96 2.61
C LEU A 188 11.08 21.34 3.27
N GLY A 189 11.84 22.24 2.62
CA GLY A 189 11.99 23.64 3.04
C GLY A 189 12.46 23.79 4.48
N PRO A 190 11.88 24.74 5.24
CA PRO A 190 12.37 25.08 6.59
C PRO A 190 12.18 23.96 7.64
N ARG A 191 11.39 22.95 7.36
CA ARG A 191 11.23 21.78 8.24
C ARG A 191 12.42 20.84 8.21
N LEU A 192 13.25 20.89 7.14
CA LEU A 192 14.44 20.06 7.00
C LEU A 192 15.51 20.50 8.01
N ALA A 193 15.77 19.66 9.00
CA ALA A 193 16.75 19.93 10.05
C ALA A 193 18.05 19.14 9.85
N GLN A 194 17.99 17.99 9.21
CA GLN A 194 19.14 17.06 9.07
C GLN A 194 19.08 16.29 7.75
N ILE A 195 20.26 15.94 7.24
CA ILE A 195 20.44 15.08 6.07
C ILE A 195 21.44 14.00 6.46
N HIS A 196 21.11 12.75 6.12
CA HIS A 196 21.97 11.59 6.36
C HIS A 196 22.08 10.77 5.06
N GLU A 197 23.29 10.37 4.73
CA GLU A 197 23.57 9.50 3.59
C GLU A 197 23.94 8.10 4.06
N LEU A 198 23.35 7.10 3.41
CA LEU A 198 23.62 5.69 3.61
C LEU A 198 24.41 5.13 2.41
N PRO A 199 25.20 4.07 2.59
CA PRO A 199 25.76 3.34 1.47
C PRO A 199 24.61 2.77 0.60
N PRO A 200 24.81 2.61 -0.72
CA PRO A 200 23.77 2.08 -1.62
C PRO A 200 23.56 0.57 -1.43
N GLY A 201 22.37 0.10 -1.73
CA GLY A 201 22.03 -1.32 -1.73
C GLY A 201 22.02 -1.98 -0.36
N GLU A 202 22.31 -3.28 -0.30
CA GLU A 202 22.25 -4.07 0.94
C GLU A 202 23.26 -3.64 2.01
N GLU A 203 24.31 -2.91 1.64
CA GLU A 203 25.25 -2.34 2.60
C GLU A 203 24.57 -1.38 3.59
N ALA A 204 23.47 -0.73 3.18
CA ALA A 204 22.64 0.09 4.06
C ALA A 204 22.02 -0.70 5.21
N LYS A 205 21.73 -2.00 4.98
CA LYS A 205 20.96 -2.85 5.89
C LYS A 205 21.81 -3.53 6.96
N THR A 206 22.83 -2.86 7.48
CA THR A 206 23.71 -3.41 8.51
C THR A 206 23.57 -2.67 9.84
N ILE A 207 23.79 -3.40 10.94
CA ILE A 207 23.74 -2.81 12.29
C ILE A 207 24.74 -1.65 12.46
N GLY A 208 25.90 -1.72 11.80
CA GLY A 208 26.90 -0.66 11.87
C GLY A 208 26.48 0.63 11.17
N VAL A 209 25.69 0.54 10.11
CA VAL A 209 25.09 1.71 9.43
C VAL A 209 24.01 2.32 10.32
N LEU A 210 23.14 1.50 10.90
CA LEU A 210 22.09 1.98 11.80
C LEU A 210 22.66 2.61 13.06
N ASP A 211 23.69 2.03 13.66
CA ASP A 211 24.35 2.59 14.84
C ASP A 211 24.85 4.02 14.56
N ARG A 212 25.51 4.24 13.42
CA ARG A 212 25.92 5.59 12.99
C ARG A 212 24.72 6.51 12.80
N LEU A 213 23.66 6.04 12.16
CA LEU A 213 22.45 6.84 11.94
C LEU A 213 21.82 7.26 13.27
N TRP A 214 21.63 6.35 14.24
CA TRP A 214 21.10 6.67 15.57
C TRP A 214 21.96 7.67 16.33
N GLN A 215 23.29 7.53 16.27
CA GLN A 215 24.21 8.45 16.93
C GLN A 215 24.11 9.88 16.40
N HIS A 216 23.68 10.08 15.15
CA HIS A 216 23.61 11.39 14.51
C HIS A 216 22.19 11.96 14.39
N LEU A 217 21.14 11.15 14.53
CA LEU A 217 19.76 11.66 14.58
C LEU A 217 19.58 12.59 15.81
N ARG A 218 18.94 13.75 15.55
CA ARG A 218 18.66 14.79 16.56
C ARG A 218 17.22 15.25 16.40
N LEU A 219 16.28 14.31 16.42
CA LEU A 219 14.85 14.57 16.41
C LEU A 219 14.28 14.35 17.82
N ASP A 220 13.23 15.05 18.13
CA ASP A 220 12.31 14.69 19.20
C ASP A 220 11.23 13.71 18.70
N ARG A 221 10.26 13.37 19.57
CA ARG A 221 9.20 12.41 19.21
C ARG A 221 8.19 12.95 18.21
N THR A 222 8.15 14.25 17.96
CA THR A 222 7.26 14.89 16.98
C THR A 222 7.95 15.03 15.62
N GLY A 223 9.26 14.83 15.56
CA GLY A 223 10.04 14.86 14.33
C GLY A 223 9.77 13.66 13.44
N THR A 224 9.94 13.83 12.15
CA THR A 224 9.68 12.80 11.12
C THR A 224 10.97 12.43 10.39
N VAL A 225 11.18 11.13 10.19
CA VAL A 225 12.26 10.63 9.31
C VAL A 225 11.68 10.40 7.92
N VAL A 226 12.27 11.02 6.89
CA VAL A 226 11.93 10.80 5.48
C VAL A 226 13.00 9.92 4.85
N ALA A 227 12.59 8.78 4.29
CA ALA A 227 13.45 7.80 3.63
C ALA A 227 13.32 7.93 2.11
N LEU A 228 14.28 8.58 1.45
CA LEU A 228 14.30 8.77 -0.01
C LEU A 228 15.25 7.74 -0.64
N GLY A 229 14.73 6.70 -1.29
CA GLY A 229 15.57 5.66 -1.88
C GLY A 229 14.86 4.40 -2.32
N GLY A 230 15.63 3.38 -2.67
CA GLY A 230 15.12 2.05 -2.98
C GLY A 230 14.70 1.26 -1.74
N GLY A 231 14.34 -0.03 -1.94
CA GLY A 231 13.88 -0.91 -0.86
C GLY A 231 14.86 -1.03 0.30
N CYS A 232 16.17 -1.14 0.03
CA CYS A 232 17.19 -1.25 1.09
C CYS A 232 17.25 0.02 1.96
N THR A 233 17.18 1.20 1.33
CA THR A 233 17.18 2.49 2.03
C THR A 233 15.92 2.65 2.87
N THR A 234 14.74 2.30 2.32
CA THR A 234 13.47 2.40 3.06
C THR A 234 13.40 1.40 4.21
N ASP A 235 13.87 0.15 4.04
CA ASP A 235 13.92 -0.86 5.09
C ASP A 235 14.82 -0.43 6.27
N ALA A 236 16.08 -0.06 5.97
CA ALA A 236 17.05 0.37 6.98
C ALA A 236 16.56 1.62 7.73
N THR A 237 16.10 2.63 7.00
CA THR A 237 15.60 3.88 7.57
C THR A 237 14.34 3.67 8.40
N GLY A 238 13.39 2.85 7.90
CA GLY A 238 12.18 2.52 8.62
C GLY A 238 12.45 1.77 9.92
N PHE A 239 13.44 0.85 9.94
CA PHE A 239 13.86 0.19 11.17
C PHE A 239 14.59 1.14 12.12
N ALA A 240 15.40 2.05 11.59
CA ALA A 240 15.99 3.11 12.41
C ALA A 240 14.92 3.97 13.07
N ALA A 241 13.89 4.39 12.32
CA ALA A 241 12.77 5.15 12.86
C ALA A 241 11.96 4.36 13.90
N ALA A 242 11.74 3.06 13.68
CA ALA A 242 11.03 2.19 14.60
C ALA A 242 11.70 2.07 15.98
N THR A 243 13.00 2.19 16.02
CA THR A 243 13.81 1.96 17.23
C THR A 243 14.30 3.25 17.89
N TYR A 244 14.50 4.33 17.11
CA TYR A 244 14.90 5.63 17.64
C TYR A 244 13.80 6.20 18.54
N LEU A 245 14.13 6.59 19.76
CA LEU A 245 13.20 7.07 20.81
C LEU A 245 12.01 6.11 21.08
N ARG A 246 12.12 4.83 20.76
CA ARG A 246 11.09 3.78 20.79
C ARG A 246 9.99 3.97 19.75
N GLY A 247 10.31 4.59 18.64
CA GLY A 247 9.44 4.87 17.50
C GLY A 247 9.21 6.36 17.29
N VAL A 248 9.60 6.83 16.10
CA VAL A 248 9.29 8.18 15.59
C VAL A 248 8.52 8.04 14.28
N PRO A 249 7.70 9.04 13.91
CA PRO A 249 7.05 9.09 12.60
C PRO A 249 8.05 8.96 11.46
N TRP A 250 7.66 8.25 10.39
CA TRP A 250 8.49 8.15 9.20
C TRP A 250 7.66 8.15 7.92
N VAL A 251 8.30 8.56 6.82
CA VAL A 251 7.69 8.66 5.49
C VAL A 251 8.66 8.09 4.45
N PRO A 252 8.42 6.90 3.89
CA PRO A 252 9.16 6.42 2.73
C PRO A 252 8.76 7.16 1.45
N VAL A 253 9.77 7.51 0.66
CA VAL A 253 9.70 8.07 -0.69
C VAL A 253 10.46 7.13 -1.62
N PRO A 254 9.83 6.04 -2.09
CA PRO A 254 10.50 5.00 -2.85
C PRO A 254 10.87 5.47 -4.26
N THR A 255 12.10 5.17 -4.69
CA THR A 255 12.65 5.58 -5.98
C THR A 255 12.89 4.43 -6.96
N SER A 256 12.76 3.18 -6.52
CA SER A 256 12.84 2.01 -7.38
C SER A 256 11.46 1.36 -7.59
N LEU A 257 11.27 0.64 -8.70
CA LEU A 257 9.99 0.00 -8.99
C LEU A 257 9.60 -1.02 -7.91
N VAL A 258 10.55 -1.88 -7.46
CA VAL A 258 10.32 -2.82 -6.34
C VAL A 258 9.79 -2.08 -5.11
N ALA A 259 10.38 -0.93 -4.77
CA ALA A 259 9.97 -0.19 -3.59
C ALA A 259 8.62 0.49 -3.75
N GLN A 260 8.29 1.01 -4.95
CA GLN A 260 7.02 1.67 -5.24
C GLN A 260 5.83 0.70 -5.24
N VAL A 261 6.04 -0.52 -5.75
CA VAL A 261 4.94 -1.51 -5.87
C VAL A 261 4.90 -2.49 -4.70
N ASP A 262 6.00 -2.61 -3.94
CA ASP A 262 6.12 -3.61 -2.88
C ASP A 262 6.81 -3.08 -1.62
N ALA A 263 8.13 -2.98 -1.54
CA ALA A 263 8.89 -2.91 -0.30
C ALA A 263 8.49 -1.74 0.64
N ALA A 264 8.19 -0.54 0.13
CA ALA A 264 7.83 0.62 0.95
C ALA A 264 6.38 0.59 1.52
N ILE A 265 5.60 -0.48 1.23
CA ILE A 265 4.18 -0.57 1.61
C ILE A 265 3.97 -1.64 2.67
N GLY A 266 3.22 -1.31 3.73
CA GLY A 266 2.79 -2.28 4.75
C GLY A 266 3.75 -2.44 5.93
N GLY A 267 4.70 -1.50 6.10
CA GLY A 267 5.44 -1.27 7.34
C GLY A 267 6.40 -2.37 7.79
N LYS A 268 6.75 -3.34 6.94
CA LYS A 268 7.86 -4.26 7.22
C LYS A 268 9.16 -3.50 7.06
N THR A 269 9.98 -3.42 8.11
CA THR A 269 11.27 -2.76 8.12
C THR A 269 12.30 -3.70 8.73
N ALA A 270 13.49 -3.82 8.15
CA ALA A 270 14.45 -4.79 8.60
C ALA A 270 15.90 -4.46 8.19
N ILE A 271 16.83 -5.14 8.87
CA ILE A 271 18.23 -5.21 8.52
C ILE A 271 18.70 -6.65 8.41
N ASP A 272 19.87 -6.81 7.82
CA ASP A 272 20.50 -8.09 7.61
C ASP A 272 21.51 -8.39 8.73
N ILE A 273 21.65 -9.66 9.03
CA ILE A 273 22.65 -10.19 9.93
C ILE A 273 23.39 -11.36 9.26
N PRO A 274 24.54 -11.82 9.76
CA PRO A 274 25.30 -12.92 9.12
C PRO A 274 24.49 -14.21 8.89
N GLN A 275 23.42 -14.41 9.65
CA GLN A 275 22.56 -15.59 9.54
C GLN A 275 21.55 -15.52 8.40
N GLY A 276 21.27 -14.31 7.86
CA GLY A 276 20.35 -14.11 6.74
C GLY A 276 19.82 -12.69 6.62
N LYS A 277 19.16 -12.44 5.48
CA LYS A 277 18.51 -11.16 5.19
C LYS A 277 17.24 -10.99 5.99
N ASN A 278 16.92 -9.74 6.35
CA ASN A 278 15.66 -9.32 6.95
C ASN A 278 15.26 -10.02 8.26
N LEU A 279 16.23 -10.62 8.99
CA LEU A 279 15.94 -11.38 10.21
C LEU A 279 15.74 -10.51 11.46
N VAL A 280 16.23 -9.28 11.44
CA VAL A 280 16.05 -8.32 12.54
C VAL A 280 15.28 -7.12 12.03
N GLY A 281 14.08 -6.90 12.58
CA GLY A 281 13.21 -5.85 12.07
C GLY A 281 12.01 -5.57 12.96
N ALA A 282 11.14 -4.70 12.47
CA ALA A 282 9.89 -4.31 13.14
C ALA A 282 8.77 -4.12 12.11
N PHE A 283 7.53 -4.31 12.58
CA PHE A 283 6.36 -3.78 11.89
C PHE A 283 6.17 -2.33 12.36
N HIS A 284 6.62 -1.38 11.55
CA HIS A 284 6.50 0.05 11.84
C HIS A 284 5.77 0.73 10.66
N TRP A 285 4.47 0.94 10.81
CA TRP A 285 3.66 1.52 9.76
C TRP A 285 4.05 2.98 9.51
N PRO A 286 4.34 3.38 8.26
CA PRO A 286 4.64 4.78 7.96
C PRO A 286 3.42 5.67 8.19
N VAL A 287 3.63 6.90 8.66
CA VAL A 287 2.53 7.87 8.80
C VAL A 287 1.99 8.31 7.43
N ARG A 288 2.82 8.24 6.40
CA ARG A 288 2.47 8.35 4.99
C ARG A 288 3.54 7.67 4.14
N THR A 289 3.16 7.05 3.02
CA THR A 289 4.07 6.65 1.94
C THR A 289 3.84 7.58 0.77
N VAL A 290 4.89 8.22 0.24
CA VAL A 290 4.78 9.13 -0.91
C VAL A 290 5.44 8.50 -2.12
N ILE A 291 4.63 8.08 -3.07
CA ILE A 291 5.06 7.39 -4.29
C ILE A 291 4.95 8.36 -5.48
N ASP A 292 6.09 8.63 -6.10
CA ASP A 292 6.19 9.44 -7.32
C ASP A 292 6.68 8.56 -8.48
N PRO A 293 5.79 8.14 -9.39
CA PRO A 293 6.18 7.34 -10.54
C PRO A 293 7.19 8.03 -11.48
N ALA A 294 7.29 9.39 -11.44
CA ALA A 294 8.27 10.11 -12.24
C ALA A 294 9.72 9.75 -11.86
N LEU A 295 9.97 9.32 -10.62
CA LEU A 295 11.30 8.92 -10.16
C LEU A 295 11.83 7.65 -10.85
N LEU A 296 10.96 6.86 -11.47
CA LEU A 296 11.35 5.69 -12.26
C LEU A 296 12.08 6.05 -13.56
N ALA A 297 12.01 7.31 -14.01
CA ALA A 297 12.65 7.74 -15.25
C ALA A 297 14.19 7.62 -15.21
N THR A 298 14.80 7.68 -14.04
CA THR A 298 16.25 7.52 -13.86
C THR A 298 16.66 6.12 -13.41
N LEU A 299 15.68 5.22 -13.22
CA LEU A 299 15.95 3.86 -12.76
C LEU A 299 16.65 3.04 -13.86
N PRO A 300 17.83 2.46 -13.61
CA PRO A 300 18.52 1.61 -14.59
C PRO A 300 17.63 0.45 -15.08
N PRO A 301 17.71 0.09 -16.38
CA PRO A 301 16.88 -0.99 -16.95
C PRO A 301 16.95 -2.31 -16.20
N ALA A 302 18.12 -2.70 -15.69
CA ALA A 302 18.28 -3.91 -14.88
C ALA A 302 17.47 -3.84 -13.58
N GLN A 303 17.50 -2.72 -12.87
CA GLN A 303 16.71 -2.53 -11.63
C GLN A 303 15.21 -2.41 -11.93
N ARG A 304 14.85 -1.89 -13.11
CA ARG A 304 13.46 -1.90 -13.55
C ARG A 304 12.96 -3.33 -13.76
N LEU A 305 13.75 -4.20 -14.40
CA LEU A 305 13.40 -5.60 -14.59
C LEU A 305 13.22 -6.34 -13.25
N GLU A 306 14.05 -6.03 -12.26
CA GLU A 306 13.87 -6.53 -10.89
C GLU A 306 12.49 -6.22 -10.34
N GLY A 307 12.02 -4.99 -10.51
CA GLY A 307 10.70 -4.57 -10.07
C GLY A 307 9.55 -5.19 -10.88
N MET A 308 9.78 -5.47 -12.17
CA MET A 308 8.77 -6.14 -13.00
C MET A 308 8.43 -7.54 -12.51
N ALA A 309 9.32 -8.24 -11.83
CA ALA A 309 9.00 -9.53 -11.21
C ALA A 309 7.89 -9.38 -10.14
N GLU A 310 7.94 -8.33 -9.34
CA GLU A 310 6.91 -8.01 -8.34
C GLU A 310 5.60 -7.53 -8.99
N VAL A 311 5.68 -6.80 -10.10
CA VAL A 311 4.50 -6.39 -10.87
C VAL A 311 3.79 -7.60 -11.46
N VAL A 312 4.54 -8.52 -12.09
CA VAL A 312 3.98 -9.78 -12.65
C VAL A 312 3.38 -10.63 -11.54
N LYS A 313 4.07 -10.81 -10.41
CA LYS A 313 3.53 -11.49 -9.23
C LYS A 313 2.19 -10.88 -8.79
N THR A 314 2.13 -9.57 -8.69
CA THR A 314 0.91 -8.86 -8.26
C THR A 314 -0.21 -9.02 -9.27
N GLY A 315 0.08 -8.92 -10.57
CA GLY A 315 -0.88 -9.14 -11.64
C GLY A 315 -1.46 -10.56 -11.64
N LEU A 316 -0.61 -11.57 -11.44
CA LEU A 316 -1.03 -12.97 -11.29
C LEU A 316 -1.96 -13.16 -10.08
N LEU A 317 -1.64 -12.56 -8.94
CA LEU A 317 -2.47 -12.61 -7.74
C LEU A 317 -3.79 -11.86 -7.88
N ALA A 318 -3.80 -10.76 -8.63
CA ALA A 318 -4.99 -9.95 -8.91
C ALA A 318 -5.87 -10.53 -10.03
N GLY A 319 -5.32 -11.45 -10.86
CA GLY A 319 -5.99 -11.93 -12.06
C GLY A 319 -6.04 -10.89 -13.20
N GLU A 320 -5.09 -9.94 -13.24
CA GLU A 320 -5.08 -8.81 -14.17
C GLU A 320 -3.68 -8.58 -14.75
N PRO A 321 -3.53 -8.25 -16.05
CA PRO A 321 -2.24 -8.01 -16.69
C PRO A 321 -1.69 -6.61 -16.33
N LEU A 322 -1.35 -6.39 -15.05
CA LEU A 322 -0.88 -5.09 -14.56
C LEU A 322 0.41 -4.62 -15.25
N TRP A 323 1.21 -5.53 -15.78
CA TRP A 323 2.44 -5.25 -16.52
C TRP A 323 2.23 -4.57 -17.90
N GLU A 324 1.00 -4.56 -18.41
CA GLU A 324 0.64 -3.87 -19.66
C GLU A 324 0.27 -2.40 -19.45
N LEU A 325 0.11 -1.98 -18.20
CA LEU A 325 -0.28 -0.63 -17.85
C LEU A 325 0.90 0.35 -17.93
N ALA A 326 0.60 1.62 -18.16
CA ALA A 326 1.57 2.70 -18.02
C ALA A 326 2.02 2.84 -16.55
N ASP A 327 3.24 3.34 -16.32
CA ASP A 327 3.89 3.39 -15.01
C ASP A 327 2.99 3.96 -13.90
N ASP A 328 2.29 5.05 -14.16
CA ASP A 328 1.46 5.70 -13.14
C ASP A 328 0.33 4.78 -12.65
N GLU A 329 -0.34 4.14 -13.60
CA GLU A 329 -1.44 3.22 -13.30
C GLU A 329 -0.94 1.87 -12.79
N LEU A 330 0.15 1.35 -13.36
CA LEU A 330 0.82 0.14 -12.90
C LEU A 330 1.21 0.26 -11.42
N VAL A 331 1.92 1.33 -11.06
CA VAL A 331 2.36 1.58 -9.68
C VAL A 331 1.16 1.74 -8.76
N ARG A 332 0.17 2.53 -9.16
CA ARG A 332 -1.05 2.77 -8.39
C ARG A 332 -1.80 1.48 -8.08
N ARG A 333 -2.04 0.65 -9.11
CA ARG A 333 -2.79 -0.61 -8.97
C ARG A 333 -2.04 -1.64 -8.13
N CYS A 334 -0.73 -1.82 -8.36
CA CYS A 334 0.10 -2.70 -7.54
C CYS A 334 0.14 -2.24 -6.08
N ALA A 335 0.33 -0.93 -5.85
CA ALA A 335 0.35 -0.37 -4.50
C ALA A 335 -0.98 -0.57 -3.77
N ALA A 336 -2.11 -0.35 -4.45
CA ALA A 336 -3.45 -0.56 -3.89
C ALA A 336 -3.70 -2.03 -3.54
N PHE A 337 -3.34 -2.97 -4.43
CA PHE A 337 -3.46 -4.41 -4.17
C PHE A 337 -2.69 -4.82 -2.92
N LYS A 338 -1.41 -4.41 -2.84
CA LYS A 338 -0.59 -4.70 -1.66
C LYS A 338 -1.13 -4.05 -0.40
N ALA A 339 -1.52 -2.77 -0.47
CA ALA A 339 -2.09 -2.04 0.65
C ALA A 339 -3.35 -2.71 1.21
N ALA A 340 -4.24 -3.20 0.34
CA ALA A 340 -5.42 -3.95 0.75
C ALA A 340 -5.07 -5.19 1.58
N LEU A 341 -4.13 -6.02 1.10
CA LEU A 341 -3.66 -7.20 1.84
C LEU A 341 -3.02 -6.82 3.18
N CYS A 342 -2.21 -5.76 3.20
CA CYS A 342 -1.57 -5.29 4.42
C CYS A 342 -2.56 -4.74 5.46
N LEU A 343 -3.64 -4.07 5.01
CA LEU A 343 -4.70 -3.58 5.90
C LEU A 343 -5.58 -4.70 6.45
N ARG A 344 -5.76 -5.79 5.70
CA ARG A 344 -6.51 -6.98 6.14
C ARG A 344 -5.69 -7.85 7.09
N ASP A 345 -4.38 -7.92 6.87
CA ASP A 345 -3.45 -8.74 7.67
C ASP A 345 -2.15 -7.95 7.97
N PRO A 346 -2.17 -7.03 8.94
CA PRO A 346 -1.02 -6.17 9.24
C PRO A 346 0.23 -6.91 9.73
N ARG A 347 0.06 -8.13 10.27
CA ARG A 347 1.15 -8.91 10.89
C ARG A 347 1.63 -10.10 10.07
N ASP A 348 1.09 -10.30 8.87
CA ASP A 348 1.47 -11.42 7.98
C ASP A 348 1.22 -12.81 8.60
N GLU A 349 0.11 -12.93 9.29
CA GLU A 349 -0.29 -14.19 9.95
C GLU A 349 -1.22 -15.04 9.07
N GLY A 350 -1.88 -14.43 8.08
CA GLY A 350 -2.90 -15.04 7.23
C GLY A 350 -2.76 -14.68 5.74
N GLU A 351 -3.73 -13.92 5.22
CA GLU A 351 -3.90 -13.64 3.78
C GLU A 351 -2.72 -12.87 3.14
N ARG A 352 -2.01 -12.04 3.90
CA ARG A 352 -0.83 -11.33 3.40
C ARG A 352 0.26 -12.29 2.90
N LYS A 353 0.27 -13.55 3.36
CA LYS A 353 1.17 -14.60 2.86
C LYS A 353 1.03 -14.86 1.36
N LEU A 354 -0.10 -14.50 0.74
CA LEU A 354 -0.28 -14.55 -0.72
C LEU A 354 0.83 -13.82 -1.48
N LEU A 355 1.36 -12.72 -0.90
CA LEU A 355 2.47 -11.97 -1.47
C LEU A 355 3.76 -12.79 -1.63
N ASN A 356 3.83 -13.97 -1.01
CA ASN A 356 4.96 -14.90 -1.15
C ASN A 356 4.79 -15.90 -2.33
N LEU A 357 3.91 -15.63 -3.31
CA LEU A 357 3.86 -16.43 -4.54
C LEU A 357 5.25 -16.45 -5.19
N GLY A 358 5.81 -17.64 -5.43
CA GLY A 358 7.17 -17.82 -5.95
C GLY A 358 8.31 -17.63 -4.93
N HIS A 359 8.09 -16.91 -3.82
CA HIS A 359 9.15 -16.50 -2.91
C HIS A 359 9.81 -17.66 -2.14
N THR A 360 9.13 -18.76 -1.91
CA THR A 360 9.75 -19.94 -1.28
C THR A 360 10.93 -20.47 -2.09
N PHE A 361 10.79 -20.50 -3.42
CA PHE A 361 11.87 -20.86 -4.34
C PHE A 361 12.91 -19.74 -4.43
N ALA A 362 12.46 -18.50 -4.56
CA ALA A 362 13.34 -17.33 -4.65
C ALA A 362 14.32 -17.26 -3.47
N HIS A 363 13.82 -17.28 -2.25
CA HIS A 363 14.66 -17.24 -1.04
C HIS A 363 15.65 -18.42 -0.95
N ALA A 364 15.24 -19.61 -1.43
CA ALA A 364 16.14 -20.76 -1.46
C ALA A 364 17.30 -20.56 -2.46
N LEU A 365 17.02 -19.99 -3.64
CA LEU A 365 18.05 -19.66 -4.64
C LEU A 365 18.98 -18.55 -4.12
N GLU A 366 18.45 -17.47 -3.57
CA GLU A 366 19.25 -16.38 -2.98
C GLU A 366 20.16 -16.87 -1.84
N ALA A 367 19.62 -17.66 -0.92
CA ALA A 367 20.39 -18.21 0.21
C ALA A 367 21.47 -19.19 -0.24
N SER A 368 21.23 -19.97 -1.31
CA SER A 368 22.23 -20.89 -1.85
C SER A 368 23.36 -20.17 -2.58
N ALA A 369 23.08 -19.03 -3.20
CA ALA A 369 24.07 -18.12 -3.79
C ALA A 369 24.81 -17.27 -2.75
N SER A 370 24.56 -17.45 -1.47
CA SER A 370 25.07 -16.56 -0.39
C SER A 370 24.69 -15.09 -0.63
N TYR A 371 23.56 -14.90 -1.32
CA TYR A 371 23.03 -13.57 -1.73
C TYR A 371 23.94 -12.81 -2.72
N GLU A 372 24.84 -13.51 -3.40
CA GLU A 372 25.72 -12.96 -4.43
C GLU A 372 25.43 -13.60 -5.79
N GLY A 373 25.41 -12.82 -6.86
CA GLY A 373 25.26 -13.31 -8.24
C GLY A 373 23.85 -13.77 -8.66
N VAL A 374 22.87 -13.77 -7.75
CA VAL A 374 21.45 -13.96 -8.03
C VAL A 374 20.68 -12.78 -7.48
N THR A 375 20.06 -12.01 -8.35
CA THR A 375 19.28 -10.85 -7.92
C THR A 375 17.89 -11.27 -7.43
N HIS A 376 17.25 -10.41 -6.64
CA HIS A 376 15.92 -10.69 -6.09
C HIS A 376 14.88 -10.95 -7.20
N GLY A 377 14.78 -10.05 -8.19
CA GLY A 377 13.82 -10.20 -9.28
C GLY A 377 14.07 -11.44 -10.15
N GLN A 378 15.35 -11.79 -10.39
CA GLN A 378 15.69 -13.07 -11.03
C GLN A 378 15.18 -14.26 -10.23
N ALA A 379 15.42 -14.27 -8.93
CA ALA A 379 14.99 -15.34 -8.05
C ALA A 379 13.44 -15.44 -8.00
N VAL A 380 12.75 -14.30 -7.90
CA VAL A 380 11.28 -14.23 -7.93
C VAL A 380 10.74 -14.71 -9.27
N ALA A 381 11.32 -14.29 -10.40
CA ALA A 381 10.89 -14.73 -11.72
C ALA A 381 10.99 -16.26 -11.90
N LEU A 382 12.10 -16.84 -11.44
CA LEU A 382 12.27 -18.31 -11.41
C LEU A 382 11.28 -18.98 -10.47
N GLY A 383 11.08 -18.41 -9.29
CA GLY A 383 10.12 -18.92 -8.32
C GLY A 383 8.68 -18.88 -8.81
N LEU A 384 8.31 -17.84 -9.57
CA LEU A 384 6.99 -17.76 -10.22
C LEU A 384 6.80 -18.89 -11.25
N LEU A 385 7.82 -19.21 -12.07
CA LEU A 385 7.74 -20.37 -12.99
C LEU A 385 7.45 -21.66 -12.22
N ALA A 386 8.18 -21.93 -11.14
CA ALA A 386 7.98 -23.13 -10.35
C ALA A 386 6.58 -23.17 -9.70
N ALA A 387 6.14 -22.05 -9.14
CA ALA A 387 4.82 -21.95 -8.52
C ALA A 387 3.70 -22.17 -9.53
N LEU A 388 3.79 -21.57 -10.73
CA LEU A 388 2.80 -21.76 -11.81
C LEU A 388 2.78 -23.20 -12.33
N ARG A 389 3.94 -23.82 -12.55
CA ARG A 389 4.02 -25.23 -12.97
C ARG A 389 3.40 -26.18 -11.95
N LEU A 390 3.68 -25.97 -10.66
CA LEU A 390 3.05 -26.74 -9.57
C LEU A 390 1.54 -26.47 -9.45
N SER A 391 1.07 -25.31 -9.90
CA SER A 391 -0.34 -24.94 -9.96
C SER A 391 -1.06 -25.47 -11.22
N GLY A 392 -0.31 -26.02 -12.21
CA GLY A 392 -0.87 -26.39 -13.51
C GLY A 392 -1.27 -25.19 -14.38
N GLN A 393 -0.72 -23.99 -14.09
CA GLN A 393 -1.03 -22.76 -14.79
C GLN A 393 -0.02 -22.47 -15.92
N ASP A 394 -0.42 -21.63 -16.87
CA ASP A 394 0.42 -21.18 -17.98
C ASP A 394 1.58 -20.30 -17.49
N VAL A 395 2.78 -20.56 -17.97
CA VAL A 395 4.01 -19.85 -17.63
C VAL A 395 4.44 -18.82 -18.69
N THR A 396 3.78 -18.80 -19.85
CA THR A 396 4.19 -18.04 -21.04
C THR A 396 4.42 -16.57 -20.73
N GLN A 397 3.53 -15.93 -19.99
CA GLN A 397 3.67 -14.51 -19.65
C GLN A 397 4.89 -14.22 -18.76
N VAL A 398 5.20 -15.11 -17.81
CA VAL A 398 6.41 -14.97 -17.00
C VAL A 398 7.67 -15.11 -17.84
N GLU A 399 7.69 -16.06 -18.77
CA GLU A 399 8.81 -16.29 -19.69
C GLU A 399 9.01 -15.12 -20.66
N GLU A 400 7.94 -14.59 -21.24
CA GLU A 400 7.98 -13.49 -22.22
C GLU A 400 8.33 -12.13 -21.59
N ILE A 401 7.93 -11.86 -20.35
CA ILE A 401 8.14 -10.56 -19.70
C ILE A 401 9.46 -10.50 -18.93
N LEU A 402 9.74 -11.57 -18.17
CA LEU A 402 10.87 -11.57 -17.23
C LEU A 402 12.10 -12.30 -17.77
N HIS A 403 11.95 -13.08 -18.85
CA HIS A 403 13.04 -13.85 -19.49
C HIS A 403 13.92 -14.60 -18.48
N PRO A 404 13.33 -15.37 -17.51
CA PRO A 404 14.07 -15.99 -16.43
C PRO A 404 15.07 -17.02 -16.97
N LYS A 405 16.30 -16.97 -16.46
CA LYS A 405 17.34 -17.93 -16.85
C LYS A 405 17.77 -18.76 -15.64
N PRO A 406 17.90 -20.08 -15.76
CA PRO A 406 18.39 -20.91 -14.68
C PRO A 406 19.72 -20.39 -14.10
N VAL A 407 19.83 -20.42 -12.77
CA VAL A 407 20.97 -19.88 -12.03
C VAL A 407 21.97 -20.97 -11.65
N ARG A 408 23.25 -20.61 -11.49
CA ARG A 408 24.28 -21.53 -11.04
C ARG A 408 24.45 -21.44 -9.54
N VAL A 409 23.80 -22.35 -8.82
CA VAL A 409 23.87 -22.46 -7.37
C VAL A 409 23.97 -23.93 -6.96
N ASP A 410 24.37 -24.18 -5.71
CA ASP A 410 24.40 -25.53 -5.16
C ASP A 410 22.97 -26.04 -4.88
N ARG A 411 22.58 -27.11 -5.56
CA ARG A 411 21.23 -27.70 -5.48
C ARG A 411 20.86 -28.18 -4.10
N GLU A 412 21.80 -28.82 -3.42
CA GLU A 412 21.55 -29.38 -2.09
C GLU A 412 21.43 -28.27 -1.06
N ARG A 413 22.25 -27.22 -1.19
CA ARG A 413 22.18 -26.04 -0.35
C ARG A 413 20.87 -25.27 -0.54
N ALA A 414 20.38 -25.14 -1.79
CA ALA A 414 19.09 -24.55 -2.10
C ALA A 414 17.94 -25.36 -1.48
N TRP A 415 17.99 -26.67 -1.59
CA TRP A 415 17.03 -27.56 -0.98
C TRP A 415 17.00 -27.46 0.56
N GLN A 416 18.16 -27.42 1.18
CA GLN A 416 18.27 -27.23 2.64
C GLN A 416 17.76 -25.86 3.09
N ALA A 417 18.00 -24.80 2.31
CA ALA A 417 17.49 -23.46 2.59
C ALA A 417 15.94 -23.44 2.57
N MET A 418 15.33 -24.10 1.58
CA MET A 418 13.88 -24.22 1.48
C MET A 418 13.25 -24.92 2.69
N HIS A 419 13.94 -25.92 3.26
CA HIS A 419 13.47 -26.63 4.45
C HIS A 419 13.59 -25.84 5.74
N ARG A 420 14.56 -24.91 5.82
CA ARG A 420 14.74 -24.03 6.99
C ARG A 420 13.65 -22.96 7.06
N ASP A 421 13.25 -22.43 5.93
CA ASP A 421 12.21 -21.38 5.85
C ASP A 421 10.83 -21.91 6.24
N LYS A 422 10.55 -23.19 5.98
CA LYS A 422 9.25 -23.82 6.29
C LYS A 422 9.45 -25.19 6.91
N LYS A 423 9.08 -25.33 8.18
CA LYS A 423 9.08 -26.61 8.90
C LYS A 423 8.34 -27.66 8.07
N ALA A 424 9.06 -28.53 7.38
CA ALA A 424 8.50 -29.68 6.70
C ALA A 424 7.87 -30.61 7.76
N VAL A 425 6.57 -30.80 7.71
CA VAL A 425 5.86 -31.76 8.54
C VAL A 425 5.39 -32.88 7.65
N GLY A 426 5.90 -34.10 7.90
CA GLY A 426 5.42 -35.30 7.20
C GLY A 426 5.83 -35.44 5.73
N GLY A 427 6.92 -34.79 5.28
CA GLY A 427 7.41 -34.90 3.89
C GLY A 427 6.69 -33.98 2.88
N GLU A 428 5.94 -33.02 3.36
CA GLU A 428 5.25 -32.01 2.55
C GLU A 428 5.80 -30.62 2.84
N LEU A 429 5.81 -29.77 1.81
CA LEU A 429 6.15 -28.33 1.91
C LEU A 429 4.89 -27.49 1.68
N ARG A 430 4.81 -26.36 2.36
CA ARG A 430 3.70 -25.42 2.21
C ARG A 430 4.09 -24.28 1.29
N LEU A 431 3.30 -24.04 0.26
CA LEU A 431 3.55 -23.04 -0.78
C LEU A 431 2.36 -22.10 -0.95
N VAL A 432 2.59 -20.99 -1.62
CA VAL A 432 1.56 -20.17 -2.23
C VAL A 432 1.42 -20.59 -3.68
N LEU A 433 0.22 -20.97 -4.09
CA LEU A 433 -0.10 -21.46 -5.44
C LEU A 433 -1.36 -20.77 -5.98
N LEU A 434 -1.57 -20.84 -7.32
CA LEU A 434 -2.74 -20.31 -8.01
C LEU A 434 -3.68 -21.44 -8.39
N GLY A 435 -4.81 -21.59 -7.70
CA GLY A 435 -5.89 -22.48 -8.10
C GLY A 435 -6.79 -21.88 -9.18
N ASP A 436 -7.71 -22.69 -9.72
CA ASP A 436 -8.72 -22.22 -10.69
C ASP A 436 -9.70 -21.19 -10.07
N ASP A 437 -9.85 -21.20 -8.76
CA ASP A 437 -10.68 -20.31 -7.96
C ASP A 437 -9.89 -19.13 -7.34
N GLY A 438 -8.61 -18.99 -7.67
CA GLY A 438 -7.73 -17.90 -7.24
C GLY A 438 -6.51 -18.33 -6.45
N PRO A 439 -5.81 -17.39 -5.82
CA PRO A 439 -4.60 -17.66 -5.08
C PRO A 439 -4.88 -18.25 -3.68
N HIS A 440 -4.09 -19.26 -3.32
CA HIS A 440 -4.15 -19.94 -2.03
C HIS A 440 -2.81 -19.91 -1.33
N TRP A 441 -2.80 -19.64 -0.02
CA TRP A 441 -1.60 -19.81 0.80
C TRP A 441 -1.68 -21.10 1.60
N ASP A 442 -0.52 -21.59 2.05
CA ASP A 442 -0.40 -22.79 2.89
C ASP A 442 -0.78 -24.10 2.19
N VAL A 443 -0.68 -24.12 0.83
CA VAL A 443 -0.96 -25.32 0.04
C VAL A 443 0.14 -26.36 0.26
N ARG A 444 -0.27 -27.59 0.64
CA ARG A 444 0.68 -28.69 0.88
C ARG A 444 1.04 -29.38 -0.42
N MET A 445 2.32 -29.47 -0.70
CA MET A 445 2.86 -30.12 -1.89
C MET A 445 3.85 -31.21 -1.51
N PRO A 446 3.84 -32.37 -2.21
CA PRO A 446 4.84 -33.43 -2.01
C PRO A 446 6.26 -32.89 -2.23
N ALA A 447 7.17 -33.18 -1.31
CA ALA A 447 8.55 -32.71 -1.38
C ALA A 447 9.27 -33.14 -2.67
N VAL A 448 8.91 -34.29 -3.25
CA VAL A 448 9.48 -34.78 -4.50
C VAL A 448 9.12 -33.87 -5.70
N ASP A 449 7.89 -33.36 -5.76
CA ASP A 449 7.46 -32.47 -6.85
C ASP A 449 8.11 -31.09 -6.68
N VAL A 450 8.14 -30.57 -5.47
CA VAL A 450 8.82 -29.30 -5.16
C VAL A 450 10.32 -29.39 -5.48
N ARG A 451 10.98 -30.48 -5.14
CA ARG A 451 12.40 -30.73 -5.45
C ARG A 451 12.64 -30.74 -6.95
N ARG A 452 11.79 -31.43 -7.72
CA ARG A 452 11.89 -31.48 -9.17
C ARG A 452 11.83 -30.08 -9.79
N GLU A 453 10.88 -29.25 -9.38
CA GLU A 453 10.78 -27.87 -9.87
C GLU A 453 11.98 -27.01 -9.46
N LEU A 454 12.45 -27.11 -8.21
CA LEU A 454 13.66 -26.42 -7.78
C LEU A 454 14.88 -26.80 -8.63
N ASP A 455 15.10 -28.09 -8.87
CA ASP A 455 16.23 -28.58 -9.68
C ASP A 455 16.16 -28.08 -11.13
N ALA A 456 14.97 -27.83 -11.66
CA ALA A 456 14.76 -27.27 -13.01
C ALA A 456 15.13 -25.77 -13.11
N LEU A 457 15.16 -25.06 -11.99
CA LEU A 457 15.56 -23.65 -11.93
C LEU A 457 17.09 -23.46 -11.88
N ILE A 458 17.84 -24.54 -11.65
CA ILE A 458 19.29 -24.50 -11.44
C ILE A 458 20.00 -25.07 -12.67
N ALA A 459 20.91 -24.26 -13.23
CA ALA A 459 21.72 -24.69 -14.39
C ALA A 459 22.64 -25.85 -14.00
N THR A 460 22.87 -26.72 -14.97
CA THR A 460 23.82 -27.88 -14.88
C THR A 460 25.27 -27.40 -14.89
#